data_59bd4304ea92aab75b6c7948b0e0c100
#
_entry.id   59bd4304ea92aab75b6c7948b0e0c100
#
_cell.length_a   1.000
_cell.length_b   1.000
_cell.length_c   1.000
_cell.angle_alpha   90.00
_cell.angle_beta   90.00
_cell.angle_gamma   90.00
#
_symmetry.space_group_name_H-M   'P 1'
#
loop_
_entity.id
_entity.type
_entity.pdbx_description
1 polymer ?
#
loop_
_entity_poly.entity_id
_entity_poly.type
_entity_poly.pdbx_seq_one_letter_code
_entity_poly.pdbx_strand_id
1 'polypeptide(L)'
;MRHRWILVGALSCLFILPTLAQASTGDIGTIIEKFVVRQFPDAASHYWVINETQWDGDEMIVDVHTIVKERRDTEPTLSRFLLLIVGGEIKGSQNIPLEPGADCRTEEDV
;
A
#
# COMPACT_ATOMS: atom_id res chain seq x y z
N MET A 1 28.94 40.52 -2.16
CA MET A 1 29.29 39.25 -1.53
C MET A 1 28.16 38.62 -0.80
N ARG A 2 27.47 39.37 0.00
CA ARG A 2 26.38 38.82 0.77
C ARG A 2 25.25 38.35 -0.09
N HIS A 3 25.07 38.97 -1.23
CA HIS A 3 24.01 38.62 -2.13
C HIS A 3 24.11 37.16 -2.59
N ARG A 4 25.32 36.69 -2.76
CA ARG A 4 25.54 35.35 -3.23
C ARG A 4 25.08 34.31 -2.24
N TRP A 5 25.26 34.62 -0.98
CA TRP A 5 24.83 33.68 0.05
C TRP A 5 23.35 33.46 0.04
N ILE A 6 22.61 34.54 -0.13
CA ILE A 6 21.16 34.45 -0.15
C ILE A 6 20.69 33.60 -1.31
N LEU A 7 21.32 33.76 -2.46
CA LEU A 7 20.94 32.99 -3.64
C LEU A 7 21.17 31.51 -3.44
N VAL A 8 22.26 31.14 -2.83
CA VAL A 8 22.55 29.73 -2.59
C VAL A 8 21.51 29.11 -1.68
N GLY A 9 21.12 29.83 -0.65
CA GLY A 9 20.10 29.32 0.24
C GLY A 9 18.77 29.08 -0.46
N ALA A 10 18.39 29.99 -1.34
CA ALA A 10 17.14 29.84 -2.05
C ALA A 10 17.15 28.61 -2.93
N LEU A 11 18.24 28.36 -3.60
CA LEU A 11 18.36 27.20 -4.47
C LEU A 11 18.21 25.90 -3.69
N SER A 12 18.81 25.85 -2.52
CA SER A 12 18.71 24.64 -1.70
C SER A 12 17.28 24.32 -1.35
N CYS A 13 16.51 25.32 -0.99
CA CYS A 13 15.11 25.10 -0.63
C CYS A 13 14.31 24.55 -1.80
N LEU A 14 14.59 25.01 -2.99
CA LEU A 14 13.83 24.57 -4.16
C LEU A 14 14.05 23.09 -4.46
N PHE A 15 15.24 22.57 -4.20
CA PHE A 15 15.52 21.18 -4.47
C PHE A 15 14.79 20.25 -3.53
N ILE A 16 14.63 20.65 -2.28
CA ILE A 16 14.06 19.79 -1.26
C ILE A 16 12.58 19.51 -1.52
N LEU A 17 11.83 20.53 -1.90
CA LEU A 17 10.38 20.39 -2.03
C LEU A 17 9.94 19.34 -3.06
N PRO A 18 10.47 19.34 -4.28
CA PRO A 18 10.07 18.32 -5.24
C PRO A 18 10.38 16.90 -4.79
N THR A 19 11.49 16.73 -4.10
CA THR A 19 11.89 15.41 -3.64
C THR A 19 10.89 14.85 -2.66
N LEU A 20 10.41 15.66 -1.73
CA LEU A 20 9.43 15.19 -0.76
C LEU A 20 8.13 14.78 -1.42
N ALA A 21 7.67 15.54 -2.41
CA ALA A 21 6.44 15.22 -3.10
C ALA A 21 6.54 13.87 -3.80
N GLN A 22 7.67 13.60 -4.43
CA GLN A 22 7.85 12.36 -5.13
C GLN A 22 7.91 11.17 -4.17
N ALA A 23 8.55 11.35 -3.03
CA ALA A 23 8.64 10.30 -2.04
C ALA A 23 7.25 9.90 -1.56
N SER A 24 6.38 10.87 -1.33
CA SER A 24 5.01 10.58 -0.92
C SER A 24 4.29 9.70 -1.92
N THR A 25 4.47 10.00 -3.19
CA THR A 25 3.77 9.28 -4.23
C THR A 25 4.21 7.82 -4.31
N GLY A 26 5.50 7.56 -4.12
CA GLY A 26 6.02 6.21 -4.24
C GLY A 26 5.84 5.35 -3.03
N ASP A 27 5.55 5.95 -1.87
CA ASP A 27 5.54 5.20 -0.62
C ASP A 27 4.44 4.16 -0.55
N ILE A 28 3.28 4.42 -1.12
CA ILE A 28 2.15 3.50 -1.00
C ILE A 28 2.50 2.14 -1.59
N GLY A 29 3.04 2.13 -2.79
CA GLY A 29 3.42 0.88 -3.41
C GLY A 29 4.47 0.13 -2.61
N THR A 30 5.45 0.85 -2.11
CA THR A 30 6.50 0.24 -1.30
C THR A 30 5.93 -0.32 0.00
N ILE A 31 5.03 0.40 0.62
CA ILE A 31 4.41 -0.04 1.87
C ILE A 31 3.63 -1.33 1.66
N ILE A 32 2.85 -1.38 0.59
CA ILE A 32 2.05 -2.57 0.29
C ILE A 32 2.95 -3.75 -0.05
N GLU A 33 3.99 -3.51 -0.84
CA GLU A 33 4.90 -4.58 -1.22
C GLU A 33 5.56 -5.20 0.01
N LYS A 34 6.02 -4.36 0.93
CA LYS A 34 6.63 -4.86 2.15
C LYS A 34 5.63 -5.62 3.01
N PHE A 35 4.40 -5.15 3.04
CA PHE A 35 3.37 -5.83 3.80
C PHE A 35 3.13 -7.23 3.23
N VAL A 36 3.00 -7.34 1.92
CA VAL A 36 2.72 -8.62 1.28
C VAL A 36 3.87 -9.59 1.51
N VAL A 37 5.09 -9.13 1.37
CA VAL A 37 6.26 -9.98 1.58
C VAL A 37 6.29 -10.50 3.02
N ARG A 38 5.97 -9.65 3.97
CA ARG A 38 5.97 -10.04 5.36
C ARG A 38 4.84 -11.01 5.68
N GLN A 39 3.70 -10.81 5.04
CA GLN A 39 2.53 -11.63 5.28
C GLN A 39 2.70 -13.04 4.72
N PHE A 40 3.43 -13.17 3.64
CA PHE A 40 3.62 -14.44 2.95
C PHE A 40 5.09 -14.74 2.75
N PRO A 41 5.79 -15.14 3.82
CA PRO A 41 7.24 -15.35 3.71
C PRO A 41 7.64 -16.53 2.83
N ASP A 42 6.74 -17.48 2.63
CA ASP A 42 7.04 -18.65 1.80
C ASP A 42 6.56 -18.51 0.36
N ALA A 43 6.20 -17.32 -0.05
CA ALA A 43 5.67 -17.13 -1.39
C ALA A 43 6.76 -17.36 -2.45
N ALA A 44 6.47 -18.22 -3.41
CA ALA A 44 7.31 -18.38 -4.58
C ALA A 44 7.08 -17.22 -5.55
N SER A 45 5.85 -16.73 -5.60
CA SER A 45 5.50 -15.56 -6.38
C SER A 45 4.32 -14.87 -5.75
N HIS A 46 4.23 -13.56 -5.97
CA HIS A 46 3.12 -12.80 -5.41
C HIS A 46 2.77 -11.66 -6.35
N TYR A 47 1.53 -11.24 -6.25
CA TYR A 47 1.00 -10.17 -7.05
C TYR A 47 -0.09 -9.49 -6.23
N TRP A 48 -0.24 -8.18 -6.37
CA TRP A 48 -1.27 -7.48 -5.63
C TRP A 48 -1.82 -6.33 -6.45
N VAL A 49 -3.07 -5.98 -6.14
CA VAL A 49 -3.79 -4.93 -6.84
C VAL A 49 -4.54 -4.10 -5.81
N ILE A 50 -4.47 -2.79 -5.97
CA ILE A 50 -5.27 -1.89 -5.15
C ILE A 50 -6.63 -1.76 -5.81
N ASN A 51 -7.67 -2.15 -5.06
CA ASN A 51 -9.03 -2.01 -5.55
C ASN A 51 -9.59 -0.64 -5.29
N GLU A 52 -9.30 -0.09 -4.12
CA GLU A 52 -9.92 1.15 -3.71
C GLU A 52 -9.09 1.79 -2.62
N THR A 53 -9.07 3.11 -2.60
CA THR A 53 -8.46 3.87 -1.54
C THR A 53 -9.45 4.89 -1.03
N GLN A 54 -9.45 5.10 0.28
CA GLN A 54 -10.29 6.11 0.92
C GLN A 54 -9.43 6.95 1.83
N TRP A 55 -9.64 8.24 1.76
CA TRP A 55 -8.88 9.19 2.56
C TRP A 55 -9.76 9.82 3.62
N ASP A 56 -9.19 10.03 4.80
CA ASP A 56 -9.86 10.72 5.89
C ASP A 56 -8.79 11.48 6.66
N GLY A 57 -8.58 12.75 6.29
CA GLY A 57 -7.49 13.52 6.87
C GLY A 57 -6.16 12.97 6.42
N ASP A 58 -5.32 12.60 7.37
CA ASP A 58 -4.02 11.99 7.06
C ASP A 58 -4.06 10.48 7.17
N GLU A 59 -5.25 9.91 7.30
CA GLU A 59 -5.43 8.48 7.29
C GLU A 59 -5.88 8.02 5.92
N MET A 60 -5.42 6.85 5.54
CA MET A 60 -5.80 6.27 4.26
C MET A 60 -6.14 4.79 4.48
N ILE A 61 -7.28 4.38 3.97
CA ILE A 61 -7.66 2.97 3.99
C ILE A 61 -7.52 2.45 2.58
N VAL A 62 -6.75 1.38 2.44
CA VAL A 62 -6.46 0.79 1.14
C VAL A 62 -7.02 -0.62 1.11
N ASP A 63 -7.81 -0.90 0.09
CA ASP A 63 -8.38 -2.22 -0.15
C ASP A 63 -7.49 -2.90 -1.19
N VAL A 64 -6.83 -3.99 -0.78
CA VAL A 64 -5.83 -4.66 -1.61
C VAL A 64 -6.20 -6.11 -1.78
N HIS A 65 -6.19 -6.57 -3.02
CA HIS A 65 -6.27 -8.01 -3.30
C HIS A 65 -4.87 -8.53 -3.55
N THR A 66 -4.56 -9.68 -2.96
CA THR A 66 -3.27 -10.33 -3.17
C THR A 66 -3.50 -11.70 -3.80
N ILE A 67 -2.61 -12.05 -4.72
CA ILE A 67 -2.60 -13.36 -5.35
C ILE A 67 -1.21 -13.92 -5.08
N VAL A 68 -1.15 -14.96 -4.25
CA VAL A 68 0.11 -15.49 -3.76
C VAL A 68 0.16 -16.97 -4.03
N LYS A 69 1.25 -17.42 -4.63
CA LYS A 69 1.51 -18.84 -4.79
C LYS A 69 2.67 -19.20 -3.88
N GLU A 70 2.37 -20.01 -2.89
CA GLU A 70 3.41 -20.47 -1.97
C GLU A 70 4.12 -21.69 -2.56
N ARG A 71 5.32 -21.94 -2.06
CA ARG A 71 6.17 -22.98 -2.65
C ARG A 71 5.54 -24.35 -2.55
N ARG A 72 4.79 -24.59 -1.50
CA ARG A 72 4.16 -25.89 -1.29
C ARG A 72 2.89 -26.08 -2.09
N ASP A 73 2.28 -24.99 -2.49
CA ASP A 73 0.96 -25.04 -3.10
C ASP A 73 1.08 -25.16 -4.61
N THR A 74 0.15 -25.88 -5.20
CA THR A 74 0.10 -25.99 -6.64
C THR A 74 -0.72 -24.86 -7.24
N GLU A 75 -1.57 -24.22 -6.45
CA GLU A 75 -2.45 -23.16 -6.92
C GLU A 75 -2.26 -21.89 -6.10
N PRO A 76 -2.42 -20.74 -6.72
CA PRO A 76 -2.34 -19.50 -5.98
C PRO A 76 -3.54 -19.30 -5.07
N THR A 77 -3.33 -18.52 -4.03
CA THR A 77 -4.37 -18.16 -3.07
C THR A 77 -4.69 -16.69 -3.23
N LEU A 78 -5.98 -16.41 -3.28
CA LEU A 78 -6.45 -15.04 -3.38
C LEU A 78 -6.87 -14.57 -1.99
N SER A 79 -6.37 -13.41 -1.58
CA SER A 79 -6.72 -12.85 -0.29
C SER A 79 -7.03 -11.37 -0.45
N ARG A 80 -7.75 -10.84 0.52
CA ARG A 80 -8.13 -9.42 0.51
C ARG A 80 -7.77 -8.82 1.85
N PHE A 81 -7.14 -7.65 1.82
CA PHE A 81 -6.73 -6.96 3.02
C PHE A 81 -7.20 -5.52 2.99
N LEU A 82 -7.61 -5.04 4.15
CA LEU A 82 -7.81 -3.62 4.36
C LEU A 82 -6.66 -3.12 5.20
N LEU A 83 -5.96 -2.12 4.69
CA LEU A 83 -4.79 -1.56 5.36
C LEU A 83 -5.10 -0.14 5.79
N LEU A 84 -4.83 0.16 7.06
CA LEU A 84 -4.93 1.52 7.56
C LEU A 84 -3.54 2.11 7.58
N ILE A 85 -3.33 3.14 6.79
CA ILE A 85 -2.03 3.79 6.64
C ILE A 85 -2.16 5.22 7.16
N VAL A 86 -1.30 5.57 8.10
CA VAL A 86 -1.28 6.89 8.69
C VAL A 86 0.15 7.40 8.67
N GLY A 87 0.35 8.55 8.04
CA GLY A 87 1.69 9.13 7.99
C GLY A 87 2.72 8.25 7.32
N GLY A 88 2.31 7.47 6.33
CA GLY A 88 3.24 6.61 5.61
C GLY A 88 3.53 5.28 6.29
N GLU A 89 2.81 4.94 7.34
CA GLU A 89 3.01 3.68 8.05
C GLU A 89 1.72 2.92 8.19
N ILE A 90 1.81 1.60 8.14
CA ILE A 90 0.64 0.77 8.37
C ILE A 90 0.39 0.71 9.87
N LYS A 91 -0.79 1.18 10.28
CA LYS A 91 -1.19 1.16 11.67
C LYS A 91 -2.14 0.03 11.99
N GLY A 92 -2.73 -0.58 10.97
CA GLY A 92 -3.62 -1.70 11.17
C GLY A 92 -3.83 -2.42 9.87
N SER A 93 -4.18 -3.69 9.96
CA SER A 93 -4.51 -4.49 8.79
C SER A 93 -5.57 -5.49 9.17
N GLN A 94 -6.42 -5.81 8.21
CA GLN A 94 -7.50 -6.76 8.42
C GLN A 94 -7.61 -7.65 7.21
N ASN A 95 -7.57 -8.95 7.45
CA ASN A 95 -7.76 -9.93 6.39
C ASN A 95 -9.26 -10.18 6.24
N ILE A 96 -9.77 -9.95 5.04
CA ILE A 96 -11.18 -10.15 4.75
C ILE A 96 -11.30 -11.51 4.05
N PRO A 97 -11.93 -12.50 4.68
CA PRO A 97 -12.06 -13.80 4.03
C PRO A 97 -12.82 -13.69 2.73
N LEU A 98 -12.34 -14.41 1.72
CA LEU A 98 -12.97 -14.46 0.44
C LEU A 98 -13.47 -15.89 0.21
N GLU A 99 -14.62 -16.17 0.72
CA GLU A 99 -15.25 -17.46 0.51
C GLU A 99 -16.33 -17.33 -0.55
N PRO A 100 -16.14 -17.97 -1.69
CA PRO A 100 -17.09 -17.80 -2.78
C PRO A 100 -18.52 -18.09 -2.39
N GLY A 101 -18.75 -19.12 -1.59
CA GLY A 101 -20.09 -19.44 -1.15
C GLY A 101 -20.70 -18.37 -0.29
N ALA A 102 -19.92 -17.84 0.63
CA ALA A 102 -20.42 -16.81 1.53
C ALA A 102 -20.77 -15.54 0.76
N ASP A 103 -19.93 -15.17 -0.19
CA ASP A 103 -20.17 -13.97 -0.97
C ASP A 103 -21.45 -14.11 -1.78
N CYS A 104 -21.63 -15.24 -2.40
CA CYS A 104 -22.83 -15.46 -3.21
C CYS A 104 -24.10 -15.40 -2.37
N ARG A 105 -24.04 -15.99 -1.18
CA ARG A 105 -25.20 -15.96 -0.30
C ARG A 105 -25.55 -14.56 0.12
N THR A 106 -24.54 -13.78 0.42
CA THR A 106 -24.76 -12.40 0.84
C THR A 106 -25.46 -11.61 -0.24
N GLU A 107 -25.04 -11.81 -1.46
CA GLU A 107 -25.65 -11.09 -2.57
C GLU A 107 -27.07 -11.52 -2.81
N GLU A 108 -27.34 -12.80 -2.66
CA GLU A 108 -28.69 -13.30 -2.87
C GLU A 108 -29.63 -12.78 -1.82
N ASP A 109 -29.17 -12.64 -0.62
CA ASP A 109 -30.03 -12.16 0.45
C ASP A 109 -30.47 -10.73 0.22
N VAL A 110 -29.69 -10.00 -0.53
CA VAL A 110 -30.00 -8.62 -0.82
C VAL A 110 -31.01 -8.54 -1.95
#